data_8b45519932131ccd560a987233d58ed5
#
_entry.id   8b45519932131ccd560a987233d58ed5
#
_cell.length_a   1.000
_cell.length_b   1.000
_cell.length_c   1.000
_cell.angle_alpha   90.00
_cell.angle_beta   90.00
_cell.angle_gamma   90.00
#
_symmetry.space_group_name_H-M   'P 1'
#
loop_
_entity.id
_entity.type
_entity.pdbx_description
1 polymer ?
#
loop_
_entity_poly.entity_id
_entity_poly.type
_entity_poly.pdbx_seq_one_letter_code
_entity_poly.pdbx_strand_id
1 'polypeptide(L)'
;MKVLMFGWEFPPKIYGGLAVASYGITKGLSLQGDVQTTFCMPRPTGEEENFLKIINMSQVPIAWREPNYDNLFSRLVGHSADDYYRFRNHIYADFNYMQGLDDLGCMGFAGGYPGNLHDEINNFSIIAGVLARSEEFDLIHAHDWLTYPAGVHAKMVSGKPLCIHVHATDFDRSRGKVNPTVYSIEKNGMDHADCIMCVSELTRQTVIHQYHQDPRKCVAMHNAVYPLSEEIRSIVPNKKPDEKVVTFLGRITMQKGPEYFIEAAKRVLDRSRNIRFCFAGSGDMMQAMIELAATYGIADRCHFPGFQRGRQVYECYKNSDVFVMPSVSEPFGIAPLEAMQCGCPSIISKQSGCGEILTNVIKVDYWDIDAMADAIYSICTHDALYKYLSEEGLKEVDQITWEKVGLRIRSCYDQLVGRGWFDVNDYRP
;
A
#
# COMPACT_ATOMS: atom_id res chain seq x y z
N MET A 1 4.88 -10.48 -22.38
CA MET A 1 5.45 -9.24 -21.82
C MET A 1 6.20 -9.56 -20.55
N LYS A 2 7.43 -9.09 -20.39
CA LYS A 2 8.28 -9.30 -19.20
C LYS A 2 8.36 -8.02 -18.40
N VAL A 3 8.08 -8.08 -17.09
CA VAL A 3 8.06 -6.92 -16.19
C VAL A 3 9.13 -7.09 -15.12
N LEU A 4 10.04 -6.14 -15.01
CA LEU A 4 10.96 -6.02 -13.87
C LEU A 4 10.29 -5.17 -12.80
N MET A 5 9.88 -5.81 -11.70
CA MET A 5 9.09 -5.18 -10.65
C MET A 5 9.90 -5.03 -9.37
N PHE A 6 9.92 -3.84 -8.79
CA PHE A 6 10.62 -3.53 -7.55
C PHE A 6 9.60 -3.32 -6.42
N GLY A 7 9.69 -4.13 -5.36
CA GLY A 7 8.87 -4.02 -4.18
C GLY A 7 9.70 -4.17 -2.90
N TRP A 8 9.16 -3.69 -1.77
CA TRP A 8 9.85 -3.74 -0.48
C TRP A 8 9.34 -4.85 0.42
N GLU A 9 8.07 -5.17 0.26
CA GLU A 9 7.34 -6.17 1.05
C GLU A 9 6.59 -7.14 0.14
N PHE A 10 6.56 -8.41 0.56
CA PHE A 10 5.76 -9.46 -0.07
C PHE A 10 5.40 -10.53 0.94
N PRO A 11 4.19 -11.15 0.90
CA PRO A 11 3.85 -12.26 1.80
C PRO A 11 4.81 -13.46 1.65
N PRO A 12 5.12 -14.18 2.75
CA PRO A 12 4.46 -14.12 4.06
C PRO A 12 4.93 -12.98 4.98
N LYS A 13 5.90 -12.17 4.57
CA LYS A 13 6.42 -11.05 5.36
C LYS A 13 5.59 -9.80 5.13
N ILE A 14 4.67 -9.51 6.04
CA ILE A 14 3.70 -8.43 5.95
C ILE A 14 3.91 -7.44 7.09
N TYR A 15 4.19 -6.18 6.74
CA TYR A 15 4.24 -5.06 7.69
C TYR A 15 3.03 -4.13 7.55
N GLY A 16 2.35 -4.17 6.40
CA GLY A 16 1.18 -3.33 6.13
C GLY A 16 0.47 -3.66 4.83
N GLY A 17 -0.41 -2.76 4.38
CA GLY A 17 -1.18 -2.94 3.15
C GLY A 17 -0.36 -3.03 1.87
N LEU A 18 0.90 -2.56 1.88
CA LEU A 18 1.80 -2.61 0.73
C LEU A 18 2.08 -4.06 0.29
N ALA A 19 2.38 -4.96 1.25
CA ALA A 19 2.62 -6.37 0.94
C ALA A 19 1.38 -7.04 0.31
N VAL A 20 0.19 -6.76 0.86
CA VAL A 20 -1.08 -7.28 0.33
C VAL A 20 -1.35 -6.77 -1.07
N ALA A 21 -1.12 -5.48 -1.32
CA ALA A 21 -1.29 -4.88 -2.65
C ALA A 21 -0.27 -5.42 -3.66
N SER A 22 1.02 -5.53 -3.29
CA SER A 22 2.06 -6.09 -4.16
C SER A 22 1.74 -7.53 -4.58
N TYR A 23 1.31 -8.36 -3.62
CA TYR A 23 0.86 -9.72 -3.91
C TYR A 23 -0.39 -9.70 -4.80
N GLY A 24 -1.38 -8.85 -4.49
CA GLY A 24 -2.60 -8.72 -5.26
C GLY A 24 -2.37 -8.37 -6.72
N ILE A 25 -1.57 -7.36 -6.95
CA ILE A 25 -1.19 -6.89 -8.28
C ILE A 25 -0.45 -7.98 -9.07
N THR A 26 0.57 -8.59 -8.47
CA THR A 26 1.36 -9.64 -9.14
C THR A 26 0.52 -10.88 -9.46
N LYS A 27 -0.36 -11.28 -8.55
CA LYS A 27 -1.28 -12.41 -8.77
C LYS A 27 -2.30 -12.07 -9.87
N GLY A 28 -2.91 -10.88 -9.83
CA GLY A 28 -3.82 -10.41 -10.87
C GLY A 28 -3.18 -10.36 -12.26
N LEU A 29 -1.92 -9.92 -12.34
CA LEU A 29 -1.14 -9.96 -13.58
C LEU A 29 -0.84 -11.38 -14.04
N SER A 30 -0.50 -12.30 -13.13
CA SER A 30 -0.21 -13.70 -13.49
C SER A 30 -1.41 -14.42 -14.10
N LEU A 31 -2.63 -14.03 -13.71
CA LEU A 31 -3.87 -14.58 -14.25
C LEU A 31 -4.13 -14.18 -15.72
N GLN A 32 -3.44 -13.16 -16.23
CA GLN A 32 -3.55 -12.75 -17.63
C GLN A 32 -2.82 -13.71 -18.59
N GLY A 33 -1.90 -14.57 -18.08
CA GLY A 33 -1.23 -15.61 -18.84
C GLY A 33 -0.10 -15.15 -19.76
N ASP A 34 -0.06 -13.87 -20.15
CA ASP A 34 0.92 -13.29 -21.07
C ASP A 34 1.88 -12.30 -20.42
N VAL A 35 1.76 -12.08 -19.10
CA VAL A 35 2.64 -11.20 -18.31
C VAL A 35 3.52 -12.04 -17.39
N GLN A 36 4.82 -11.94 -17.57
CA GLN A 36 5.83 -12.58 -16.74
C GLN A 36 6.46 -11.54 -15.83
N THR A 37 6.21 -11.62 -14.53
CA THR A 37 6.75 -10.69 -13.54
C THR A 37 7.97 -11.28 -12.86
N THR A 38 9.09 -10.52 -12.88
CA THR A 38 10.24 -10.75 -12.01
C THR A 38 10.17 -9.73 -10.87
N PHE A 39 9.87 -10.19 -9.67
CA PHE A 39 9.71 -9.35 -8.49
C PHE A 39 11.01 -9.30 -7.68
N CYS A 40 11.58 -8.10 -7.55
CA CYS A 40 12.83 -7.86 -6.83
C CYS A 40 12.52 -7.25 -5.46
N MET A 41 13.01 -7.87 -4.39
CA MET A 41 12.83 -7.37 -3.03
C MET A 41 14.09 -7.50 -2.19
N PRO A 42 14.26 -6.71 -1.10
CA PRO A 42 15.49 -6.67 -0.32
C PRO A 42 15.90 -8.04 0.22
N ARG A 43 14.99 -8.75 0.86
CA ARG A 43 15.24 -10.06 1.48
C ARG A 43 13.96 -10.88 1.58
N PRO A 44 13.68 -11.79 0.63
CA PRO A 44 12.58 -12.75 0.72
C PRO A 44 12.82 -13.77 1.84
N THR A 45 11.75 -14.45 2.25
CA THR A 45 11.79 -15.51 3.27
C THR A 45 12.16 -16.88 2.67
N GLY A 46 11.88 -17.07 1.38
CA GLY A 46 11.97 -18.36 0.70
C GLY A 46 10.69 -19.20 0.77
N GLU A 47 9.64 -18.66 1.40
CA GLU A 47 8.32 -19.30 1.55
C GLU A 47 7.25 -18.62 0.66
N GLU A 48 7.66 -17.73 -0.25
CA GLU A 48 6.77 -17.03 -1.17
C GLU A 48 6.17 -18.01 -2.20
N GLU A 49 4.94 -17.73 -2.66
CA GLU A 49 4.28 -18.57 -3.66
C GLU A 49 5.00 -18.59 -5.03
N ASN A 50 5.05 -19.76 -5.67
CA ASN A 50 5.80 -20.03 -6.92
C ASN A 50 5.06 -19.59 -8.21
N PHE A 51 4.25 -18.52 -8.20
CA PHE A 51 3.58 -18.07 -9.42
C PHE A 51 4.34 -16.96 -10.17
N LEU A 52 5.43 -16.47 -9.60
CA LEU A 52 6.32 -15.45 -10.20
C LEU A 52 7.79 -15.73 -9.82
N LYS A 53 8.71 -15.15 -10.60
CA LYS A 53 10.13 -15.18 -10.27
C LYS A 53 10.40 -14.12 -9.22
N ILE A 54 10.97 -14.50 -8.06
CA ILE A 54 11.43 -13.56 -7.03
C ILE A 54 12.96 -13.51 -7.04
N ILE A 55 13.51 -12.29 -7.05
CA ILE A 55 14.94 -12.04 -6.89
C ILE A 55 15.21 -11.49 -5.50
N ASN A 56 16.06 -12.21 -4.76
CA ASN A 56 16.63 -11.73 -3.51
C ASN A 56 17.76 -10.75 -3.80
N MET A 57 17.52 -9.45 -3.59
CA MET A 57 18.50 -8.40 -3.86
C MET A 57 19.77 -8.54 -3.01
N SER A 58 19.67 -9.14 -1.81
CA SER A 58 20.84 -9.41 -0.95
C SER A 58 21.78 -10.50 -1.49
N GLN A 59 21.40 -11.20 -2.55
CA GLN A 59 22.19 -12.27 -3.16
C GLN A 59 22.66 -11.94 -4.58
N VAL A 60 22.45 -10.70 -5.04
CA VAL A 60 22.89 -10.25 -6.35
C VAL A 60 24.32 -9.71 -6.23
N PRO A 61 25.32 -10.37 -6.83
CA PRO A 61 26.71 -9.91 -6.76
C PRO A 61 26.90 -8.68 -7.64
N ILE A 62 27.59 -7.68 -7.12
CA ILE A 62 28.01 -6.50 -7.85
C ILE A 62 29.36 -6.81 -8.50
N ALA A 63 29.34 -7.28 -9.74
CA ALA A 63 30.56 -7.49 -10.51
C ALA A 63 31.07 -6.14 -11.02
N TRP A 64 32.17 -5.66 -10.45
CA TRP A 64 32.90 -4.51 -10.97
C TRP A 64 33.63 -4.93 -12.23
N ARG A 65 33.07 -4.61 -13.42
CA ARG A 65 33.88 -4.32 -14.61
C ARG A 65 33.93 -2.80 -14.69
N GLU A 66 35.11 -2.24 -14.84
CA GLU A 66 35.26 -0.80 -15.07
C GLU A 66 34.27 -0.35 -16.15
N PRO A 67 33.28 0.45 -15.83
CA PRO A 67 32.34 0.93 -16.85
C PRO A 67 33.13 1.90 -17.72
N ASN A 68 32.92 1.84 -19.02
CA ASN A 68 33.34 2.92 -19.92
C ASN A 68 32.35 4.10 -19.68
N TYR A 69 32.67 4.90 -18.67
CA TYR A 69 31.81 6.00 -18.17
C TYR A 69 31.54 7.05 -19.24
N ASP A 70 32.44 7.27 -20.18
CA ASP A 70 32.27 8.26 -21.25
C ASP A 70 31.14 7.89 -22.22
N ASN A 71 30.93 6.61 -22.48
CA ASN A 71 29.85 6.13 -23.33
C ASN A 71 28.49 6.08 -22.60
N LEU A 72 28.51 5.84 -21.29
CA LEU A 72 27.28 5.85 -20.47
C LEU A 72 26.79 7.29 -20.29
N PHE A 73 27.73 8.20 -20.01
CA PHE A 73 27.46 9.61 -19.82
C PHE A 73 26.85 10.27 -21.07
N SER A 74 27.44 10.03 -22.26
CA SER A 74 26.95 10.60 -23.51
C SER A 74 25.55 10.10 -23.93
N ARG A 75 25.11 8.93 -23.43
CA ARG A 75 23.77 8.37 -23.67
C ARG A 75 22.71 8.79 -22.67
N LEU A 76 23.11 9.09 -21.41
CA LEU A 76 22.20 9.32 -20.30
C LEU A 76 22.01 10.80 -19.96
N VAL A 77 22.99 11.62 -20.25
CA VAL A 77 22.98 13.05 -19.88
C VAL A 77 22.94 13.89 -21.14
N GLY A 78 21.75 14.17 -21.59
CA GLY A 78 21.55 15.21 -22.59
C GLY A 78 21.81 16.59 -22.00
N HIS A 79 23.03 17.09 -21.99
CA HIS A 79 23.35 18.49 -22.22
C HIS A 79 23.54 19.48 -21.07
N SER A 80 23.56 19.14 -19.77
CA SER A 80 23.92 20.13 -18.76
C SER A 80 25.09 19.70 -17.86
N ALA A 81 25.93 20.67 -17.46
CA ALA A 81 27.01 20.45 -16.49
C ALA A 81 26.49 20.04 -15.11
N ASP A 82 25.29 20.50 -14.72
CA ASP A 82 24.63 20.16 -13.45
C ASP A 82 24.23 18.66 -13.40
N ASP A 83 23.73 18.11 -14.51
CA ASP A 83 23.39 16.70 -14.60
C ASP A 83 24.65 15.82 -14.54
N TYR A 84 25.77 16.30 -15.11
CA TYR A 84 27.07 15.66 -14.98
C TYR A 84 27.55 15.61 -13.53
N TYR A 85 27.46 16.70 -12.79
CA TYR A 85 27.88 16.74 -11.39
C TYR A 85 26.98 15.91 -10.48
N ARG A 86 25.67 15.89 -10.74
CA ARG A 86 24.72 15.02 -10.02
C ARG A 86 24.99 13.54 -10.29
N PHE A 87 25.20 13.17 -11.55
CA PHE A 87 25.54 11.80 -11.96
C PHE A 87 26.90 11.37 -11.40
N ARG A 88 27.92 12.24 -11.50
CA ARG A 88 29.23 12.02 -10.92
C ARG A 88 29.19 11.87 -9.40
N ASN A 89 28.44 12.69 -8.69
CA ASN A 89 28.30 12.57 -7.25
C ASN A 89 27.53 11.29 -6.84
N HIS A 90 26.60 10.82 -7.66
CA HIS A 90 25.96 9.52 -7.47
C HIS A 90 26.96 8.37 -7.63
N ILE A 91 27.79 8.39 -8.67
CA ILE A 91 28.83 7.37 -8.90
C ILE A 91 29.94 7.42 -7.83
N TYR A 92 30.34 8.59 -7.36
CA TYR A 92 31.32 8.70 -6.26
C TYR A 92 30.74 8.30 -4.91
N ALA A 93 29.44 8.45 -4.68
CA ALA A 93 28.78 7.81 -3.55
C ALA A 93 28.94 6.29 -3.62
N ASP A 94 28.84 5.69 -4.82
CA ASP A 94 29.03 4.26 -5.05
C ASP A 94 30.42 3.75 -4.62
N PHE A 95 31.47 4.55 -4.78
CA PHE A 95 32.84 4.18 -4.36
C PHE A 95 33.01 4.05 -2.84
N ASN A 96 32.29 4.81 -2.04
CA ASN A 96 32.30 4.70 -0.59
C ASN A 96 31.53 3.48 -0.06
N TYR A 97 30.66 2.85 -0.86
CA TYR A 97 29.86 1.67 -0.51
C TYR A 97 30.61 0.34 -0.63
N MET A 98 31.82 0.29 -1.21
CA MET A 98 32.63 -0.93 -1.28
C MET A 98 32.96 -1.54 0.10
N GLN A 99 32.81 -0.78 1.19
CA GLN A 99 33.02 -1.26 2.54
C GLN A 99 31.87 -2.15 3.10
N GLY A 100 30.74 -2.24 2.40
CA GLY A 100 29.55 -3.00 2.80
C GLY A 100 29.29 -4.29 2.02
N LEU A 101 30.23 -4.71 1.13
CA LEU A 101 30.10 -5.96 0.39
C LEU A 101 30.60 -7.15 1.21
N ASP A 102 29.89 -8.28 1.11
CA ASP A 102 30.36 -9.55 1.65
C ASP A 102 31.43 -10.21 0.74
N ASP A 103 31.93 -11.39 1.14
CA ASP A 103 32.96 -12.14 0.38
C ASP A 103 32.50 -12.55 -1.04
N LEU A 104 31.22 -12.51 -1.32
CA LEU A 104 30.62 -12.81 -2.62
C LEU A 104 30.34 -11.54 -3.45
N GLY A 105 30.67 -10.36 -2.93
CA GLY A 105 30.39 -9.08 -3.58
C GLY A 105 28.92 -8.66 -3.50
N CYS A 106 28.17 -9.13 -2.52
CA CYS A 106 26.76 -8.82 -2.31
C CYS A 106 26.56 -7.78 -1.21
N MET A 107 25.48 -6.98 -1.32
CA MET A 107 25.05 -6.04 -0.29
C MET A 107 24.02 -6.66 0.63
N GLY A 108 24.21 -6.52 1.96
CA GLY A 108 23.27 -7.00 2.97
C GLY A 108 22.04 -6.09 3.11
N PHE A 109 20.88 -6.67 3.41
CA PHE A 109 19.64 -5.98 3.77
C PHE A 109 19.05 -6.55 5.05
N ALA A 110 18.53 -5.69 5.93
CA ALA A 110 17.75 -6.11 7.10
C ALA A 110 16.39 -6.70 6.70
N GLY A 111 15.86 -6.26 5.57
CA GLY A 111 14.61 -6.75 5.01
C GLY A 111 13.39 -6.30 5.82
N GLY A 112 13.33 -5.03 6.19
CA GLY A 112 12.24 -4.39 6.92
C GLY A 112 12.39 -2.88 6.88
N TYR A 113 12.15 -2.20 8.00
CA TYR A 113 12.30 -0.75 8.15
C TYR A 113 13.35 -0.43 9.22
N PRO A 114 14.66 -0.64 8.94
CA PRO A 114 15.73 -0.39 9.88
C PRO A 114 16.02 1.11 10.05
N GLY A 115 16.83 1.45 11.07
CA GLY A 115 17.24 2.84 11.32
C GLY A 115 18.08 3.46 10.20
N ASN A 116 18.78 2.65 9.39
CA ASN A 116 19.56 3.03 8.22
C ASN A 116 18.80 2.86 6.89
N LEU A 117 17.48 3.06 6.89
CA LEU A 117 16.60 2.79 5.73
C LEU A 117 17.05 3.50 4.46
N HIS A 118 17.56 4.72 4.56
CA HIS A 118 18.04 5.47 3.38
C HIS A 118 19.25 4.79 2.71
N ASP A 119 20.15 4.20 3.49
CA ASP A 119 21.29 3.46 2.95
C ASP A 119 20.80 2.20 2.24
N GLU A 120 19.83 1.49 2.81
CA GLU A 120 19.22 0.31 2.16
C GLU A 120 18.51 0.68 0.85
N ILE A 121 17.82 1.81 0.77
CA ILE A 121 17.20 2.32 -0.47
C ILE A 121 18.27 2.57 -1.53
N ASN A 122 19.38 3.19 -1.16
CA ASN A 122 20.49 3.45 -2.07
C ASN A 122 21.11 2.14 -2.57
N ASN A 123 21.39 1.19 -1.67
CA ASN A 123 21.92 -0.13 -2.02
C ASN A 123 20.99 -0.88 -2.96
N PHE A 124 19.69 -0.83 -2.68
CA PHE A 124 18.65 -1.43 -3.51
C PHE A 124 18.66 -0.83 -4.92
N SER A 125 18.83 0.50 -5.02
CA SER A 125 18.94 1.21 -6.30
C SER A 125 20.18 0.80 -7.11
N ILE A 126 21.32 0.63 -6.46
CA ILE A 126 22.56 0.19 -7.13
C ILE A 126 22.36 -1.20 -7.75
N ILE A 127 21.84 -2.14 -6.97
CA ILE A 127 21.59 -3.51 -7.43
C ILE A 127 20.54 -3.53 -8.55
N ALA A 128 19.53 -2.67 -8.50
CA ALA A 128 18.55 -2.54 -9.58
C ALA A 128 19.21 -2.15 -10.91
N GLY A 129 20.22 -1.29 -10.90
CA GLY A 129 21.03 -0.96 -12.08
C GLY A 129 21.83 -2.16 -12.60
N VAL A 130 22.32 -3.05 -11.73
CA VAL A 130 23.00 -4.30 -12.13
C VAL A 130 22.00 -5.24 -12.81
N LEU A 131 20.83 -5.46 -12.20
CA LEU A 131 19.77 -6.31 -12.77
C LEU A 131 19.26 -5.78 -14.10
N ALA A 132 19.13 -4.46 -14.24
CA ALA A 132 18.69 -3.85 -15.49
C ALA A 132 19.63 -4.09 -16.68
N ARG A 133 20.88 -4.52 -16.44
CA ARG A 133 21.85 -4.91 -17.47
C ARG A 133 21.82 -6.41 -17.79
N SER A 134 21.44 -7.23 -16.83
CA SER A 134 21.54 -8.70 -16.91
C SER A 134 20.21 -9.40 -17.15
N GLU A 135 19.08 -8.82 -16.74
CA GLU A 135 17.75 -9.39 -16.93
C GLU A 135 17.12 -8.87 -18.23
N GLU A 136 16.33 -9.73 -18.87
CA GLU A 136 15.50 -9.35 -20.02
C GLU A 136 14.11 -8.92 -19.56
N PHE A 137 13.72 -7.69 -19.88
CA PHE A 137 12.38 -7.16 -19.58
C PHE A 137 11.95 -6.09 -20.60
N ASP A 138 10.64 -5.84 -20.65
CA ASP A 138 10.03 -4.89 -21.56
C ASP A 138 9.75 -3.55 -20.87
N LEU A 139 9.43 -3.57 -19.57
CA LEU A 139 9.13 -2.39 -18.76
C LEU A 139 9.52 -2.61 -17.29
N ILE A 140 9.59 -1.50 -16.56
CA ILE A 140 9.91 -1.43 -15.13
C ILE A 140 8.66 -0.99 -14.37
N HIS A 141 8.38 -1.64 -13.21
CA HIS A 141 7.33 -1.22 -12.29
C HIS A 141 7.88 -1.12 -10.87
N ALA A 142 7.80 0.04 -10.23
CA ALA A 142 8.31 0.30 -8.89
C ALA A 142 7.17 0.69 -7.93
N HIS A 143 7.15 0.07 -6.73
CA HIS A 143 6.10 0.20 -5.73
C HIS A 143 6.55 1.07 -4.56
N ASP A 144 5.91 2.22 -4.38
CA ASP A 144 6.16 3.20 -3.32
C ASP A 144 7.58 3.80 -3.32
N TRP A 145 7.77 4.85 -2.55
CA TRP A 145 8.96 5.69 -2.51
C TRP A 145 10.26 4.95 -2.21
N LEU A 146 10.18 3.84 -1.47
CA LEU A 146 11.34 2.98 -1.16
C LEU A 146 12.00 2.39 -2.39
N THR A 147 11.23 2.16 -3.46
CA THR A 147 11.68 1.50 -4.67
C THR A 147 11.80 2.43 -5.88
N TYR A 148 11.34 3.69 -5.77
CA TYR A 148 11.44 4.63 -6.88
C TYR A 148 12.88 4.89 -7.33
N PRO A 149 13.87 5.06 -6.43
CA PRO A 149 15.28 5.19 -6.85
C PRO A 149 15.76 3.99 -7.67
N ALA A 150 15.34 2.77 -7.31
CA ALA A 150 15.65 1.56 -8.08
C ALA A 150 15.01 1.58 -9.48
N GLY A 151 13.73 1.97 -9.56
CA GLY A 151 13.01 2.12 -10.83
C GLY A 151 13.67 3.14 -11.75
N VAL A 152 14.02 4.32 -11.20
CA VAL A 152 14.72 5.38 -11.94
C VAL A 152 16.08 4.91 -12.45
N HIS A 153 16.88 4.29 -11.59
CA HIS A 153 18.19 3.77 -11.99
C HIS A 153 18.08 2.68 -13.07
N ALA A 154 17.16 1.74 -12.90
CA ALA A 154 16.91 0.70 -13.91
C ALA A 154 16.47 1.31 -15.25
N LYS A 155 15.63 2.35 -15.26
CA LYS A 155 15.24 3.10 -16.46
C LYS A 155 16.46 3.77 -17.11
N MET A 156 17.28 4.46 -16.33
CA MET A 156 18.48 5.14 -16.83
C MET A 156 19.46 4.16 -17.51
N VAL A 157 19.60 2.95 -16.96
CA VAL A 157 20.51 1.93 -17.46
C VAL A 157 19.96 1.21 -18.69
N SER A 158 18.68 0.88 -18.72
CA SER A 158 18.06 0.04 -19.76
C SER A 158 17.39 0.83 -20.89
N GLY A 159 17.00 2.09 -20.63
CA GLY A 159 16.16 2.87 -21.54
C GLY A 159 14.71 2.38 -21.62
N LYS A 160 14.29 1.41 -20.79
CA LYS A 160 12.92 0.87 -20.78
C LYS A 160 11.98 1.79 -20.03
N PRO A 161 10.67 1.82 -20.39
CA PRO A 161 9.68 2.67 -19.72
C PRO A 161 9.51 2.28 -18.25
N LEU A 162 9.29 3.30 -17.41
CA LEU A 162 9.08 3.18 -15.97
C LEU A 162 7.61 3.50 -15.62
N CYS A 163 6.94 2.54 -15.02
CA CYS A 163 5.70 2.73 -14.29
C CYS A 163 6.01 2.78 -12.79
N ILE A 164 5.43 3.71 -12.05
CA ILE A 164 5.44 3.70 -10.60
C ILE A 164 4.04 3.52 -10.04
N HIS A 165 3.95 2.87 -8.89
CA HIS A 165 2.69 2.66 -8.16
C HIS A 165 2.75 3.38 -6.82
N VAL A 166 1.85 4.34 -6.64
CA VAL A 166 1.75 5.17 -5.43
C VAL A 166 0.70 4.54 -4.52
N HIS A 167 1.16 3.84 -3.48
CA HIS A 167 0.29 3.24 -2.47
C HIS A 167 -0.05 4.21 -1.35
N ALA A 168 0.84 5.14 -1.04
CA ALA A 168 0.64 6.26 -0.14
C ALA A 168 1.71 7.32 -0.41
N THR A 169 1.42 8.57 -0.08
CA THR A 169 2.38 9.66 -0.10
C THR A 169 2.80 10.06 1.31
N ASP A 170 3.86 10.85 1.42
CA ASP A 170 4.24 11.38 2.73
C ASP A 170 3.21 12.37 3.29
N PHE A 171 2.40 13.00 2.44
CA PHE A 171 1.25 13.81 2.86
C PHE A 171 0.23 12.99 3.68
N ASP A 172 -0.02 11.73 3.27
CA ASP A 172 -0.92 10.84 3.99
C ASP A 172 -0.36 10.42 5.35
N ARG A 173 0.95 10.10 5.40
CA ARG A 173 1.62 9.60 6.61
C ARG A 173 1.83 10.69 7.66
N SER A 174 2.01 11.95 7.23
CA SER A 174 2.41 13.08 8.08
C SER A 174 1.31 14.09 8.37
N ARG A 175 0.07 13.85 7.91
CA ARG A 175 -1.02 14.85 7.93
C ARG A 175 -0.59 16.19 7.30
N GLY A 176 0.12 16.12 6.19
CA GLY A 176 0.58 17.29 5.43
C GLY A 176 1.89 17.94 5.92
N LYS A 177 2.50 17.44 7.00
CA LYS A 177 3.83 17.87 7.49
C LYS A 177 4.93 17.00 6.88
N VAL A 178 5.09 17.08 5.57
CA VAL A 178 5.96 16.18 4.81
C VAL A 178 7.42 16.27 5.24
N ASN A 179 8.10 15.11 5.24
CA ASN A 179 9.55 15.02 5.38
C ASN A 179 10.20 15.44 4.05
N PRO A 180 11.06 16.48 4.03
CA PRO A 180 11.64 16.98 2.79
C PRO A 180 12.44 15.92 2.00
N THR A 181 13.11 15.02 2.69
CA THR A 181 13.89 13.94 2.04
C THR A 181 12.96 12.93 1.36
N VAL A 182 11.91 12.48 2.05
CA VAL A 182 10.92 11.56 1.47
C VAL A 182 10.21 12.20 0.30
N TYR A 183 9.75 13.45 0.46
CA TYR A 183 9.14 14.22 -0.63
C TYR A 183 10.04 14.31 -1.86
N SER A 184 11.34 14.58 -1.66
CA SER A 184 12.31 14.68 -2.75
C SER A 184 12.46 13.34 -3.50
N ILE A 185 12.49 12.22 -2.78
CA ILE A 185 12.55 10.87 -3.38
C ILE A 185 11.26 10.56 -4.15
N GLU A 186 10.09 10.81 -3.53
CA GLU A 186 8.78 10.61 -4.17
C GLU A 186 8.69 11.44 -5.45
N LYS A 187 9.00 12.74 -5.36
CA LYS A 187 8.95 13.64 -6.52
C LYS A 187 9.91 13.23 -7.62
N ASN A 188 11.14 12.88 -7.29
CA ASN A 188 12.12 12.43 -8.29
C ASN A 188 11.65 11.16 -9.03
N GLY A 189 11.08 10.18 -8.30
CA GLY A 189 10.50 8.99 -8.91
C GLY A 189 9.35 9.32 -9.85
N MET A 190 8.44 10.21 -9.39
CA MET A 190 7.31 10.68 -10.17
C MET A 190 7.74 11.46 -11.43
N ASP A 191 8.75 12.32 -11.33
CA ASP A 191 9.25 13.12 -12.46
C ASP A 191 9.82 12.23 -13.57
N HIS A 192 10.48 11.12 -13.22
CA HIS A 192 11.09 10.18 -14.18
C HIS A 192 10.12 9.11 -14.70
N ALA A 193 8.97 8.92 -14.07
CA ALA A 193 7.99 7.93 -14.49
C ALA A 193 7.29 8.31 -15.80
N ASP A 194 7.07 7.31 -16.66
CA ASP A 194 6.27 7.42 -17.89
C ASP A 194 4.79 7.19 -17.60
N CYS A 195 4.48 6.44 -16.53
CA CYS A 195 3.12 6.24 -16.02
C CYS A 195 3.15 6.25 -14.49
N ILE A 196 2.17 6.90 -13.87
CA ILE A 196 1.98 6.95 -12.42
C ILE A 196 0.61 6.34 -12.11
N MET A 197 0.62 5.14 -11.52
CA MET A 197 -0.57 4.47 -11.02
C MET A 197 -0.80 4.88 -9.57
N CYS A 198 -1.96 5.42 -9.26
CA CYS A 198 -2.35 5.85 -7.93
C CYS A 198 -3.47 4.95 -7.41
N VAL A 199 -3.41 4.50 -6.18
CA VAL A 199 -4.40 3.55 -5.62
C VAL A 199 -5.82 4.11 -5.51
N SER A 200 -6.01 5.40 -5.77
CA SER A 200 -7.33 6.08 -5.79
C SER A 200 -7.25 7.39 -6.57
N GLU A 201 -8.41 7.97 -6.89
CA GLU A 201 -8.49 9.32 -7.44
C GLU A 201 -8.03 10.34 -6.38
N LEU A 202 -8.33 10.12 -5.10
CA LEU A 202 -7.82 10.93 -3.98
C LEU A 202 -6.28 11.02 -4.02
N THR A 203 -5.60 9.89 -4.13
CA THR A 203 -4.13 9.83 -4.25
C THR A 203 -3.66 10.48 -5.56
N ARG A 204 -4.38 10.25 -6.66
CA ARG A 204 -4.07 10.86 -7.96
C ARG A 204 -4.11 12.38 -7.90
N GLN A 205 -5.12 12.96 -7.25
CA GLN A 205 -5.21 14.41 -7.05
C GLN A 205 -4.06 14.94 -6.18
N THR A 206 -3.65 14.22 -5.13
CA THR A 206 -2.48 14.55 -4.34
C THR A 206 -1.21 14.57 -5.19
N VAL A 207 -1.01 13.57 -6.05
CA VAL A 207 0.13 13.47 -6.97
C VAL A 207 0.16 14.63 -7.96
N ILE A 208 -0.97 14.97 -8.55
CA ILE A 208 -1.07 16.08 -9.51
C ILE A 208 -0.79 17.42 -8.82
N HIS A 209 -1.44 17.69 -7.70
CA HIS A 209 -1.40 19.02 -7.08
C HIS A 209 -0.20 19.23 -6.17
N GLN A 210 0.21 18.25 -5.38
CA GLN A 210 1.29 18.40 -4.39
C GLN A 210 2.67 18.09 -4.97
N TYR A 211 2.75 17.16 -5.94
CA TYR A 211 3.99 16.81 -6.63
C TYR A 211 4.11 17.41 -8.02
N HIS A 212 3.08 18.17 -8.46
CA HIS A 212 3.05 18.89 -9.74
C HIS A 212 3.26 17.99 -10.95
N GLN A 213 2.60 16.81 -10.94
CA GLN A 213 2.72 15.87 -12.03
C GLN A 213 1.72 16.13 -13.15
N ASP A 214 2.09 15.77 -14.38
CA ASP A 214 1.20 15.86 -15.54
C ASP A 214 0.00 14.91 -15.35
N PRO A 215 -1.24 15.43 -15.34
CA PRO A 215 -2.44 14.60 -15.18
C PRO A 215 -2.56 13.49 -16.23
N ARG A 216 -1.96 13.66 -17.42
CA ARG A 216 -2.04 12.69 -18.53
C ARG A 216 -1.30 11.40 -18.22
N LYS A 217 -0.19 11.44 -17.46
CA LYS A 217 0.56 10.25 -17.05
C LYS A 217 0.08 9.62 -15.74
N CYS A 218 -0.93 10.20 -15.09
CA CYS A 218 -1.47 9.74 -13.80
C CYS A 218 -2.80 9.02 -14.00
N VAL A 219 -2.95 7.80 -13.46
CA VAL A 219 -4.18 7.00 -13.54
C VAL A 219 -4.56 6.44 -12.17
N ALA A 220 -5.85 6.47 -11.83
CA ALA A 220 -6.36 5.81 -10.63
C ALA A 220 -6.48 4.30 -10.86
N MET A 221 -5.83 3.52 -10.01
CA MET A 221 -5.74 2.06 -10.06
C MET A 221 -6.11 1.49 -8.69
N HIS A 222 -7.42 1.36 -8.44
CA HIS A 222 -7.95 0.91 -7.16
C HIS A 222 -7.47 -0.50 -6.82
N ASN A 223 -7.17 -0.73 -5.54
CA ASN A 223 -6.88 -2.06 -5.02
C ASN A 223 -8.15 -2.92 -4.97
N ALA A 224 -7.97 -4.20 -4.69
CA ALA A 224 -9.04 -5.19 -4.60
C ALA A 224 -8.81 -6.13 -3.41
N VAL A 225 -9.60 -7.19 -3.34
CA VAL A 225 -9.46 -8.26 -2.35
C VAL A 225 -9.46 -9.63 -3.04
N TYR A 226 -8.97 -10.65 -2.32
CA TYR A 226 -9.09 -12.04 -2.73
C TYR A 226 -10.37 -12.66 -2.19
N PRO A 227 -10.95 -13.63 -2.90
CA PRO A 227 -11.99 -14.46 -2.34
C PRO A 227 -11.51 -15.13 -1.04
N LEU A 228 -12.36 -15.14 -0.02
CA LEU A 228 -12.03 -15.79 1.24
C LEU A 228 -11.79 -17.30 1.03
N SER A 229 -10.74 -17.85 1.65
CA SER A 229 -10.50 -19.29 1.67
C SER A 229 -11.61 -20.04 2.45
N GLU A 230 -11.75 -21.33 2.21
CA GLU A 230 -12.71 -22.18 2.95
C GLU A 230 -12.45 -22.15 4.46
N GLU A 231 -11.17 -22.10 4.86
CA GLU A 231 -10.78 -21.97 6.26
C GLU A 231 -11.36 -20.70 6.88
N ILE A 232 -11.26 -19.56 6.18
CA ILE A 232 -11.78 -18.28 6.66
C ILE A 232 -13.32 -18.27 6.62
N ARG A 233 -13.92 -18.84 5.56
CA ARG A 233 -15.38 -18.93 5.46
C ARG A 233 -15.98 -19.74 6.59
N SER A 234 -15.30 -20.79 7.04
CA SER A 234 -15.73 -21.69 8.12
C SER A 234 -15.58 -21.10 9.53
N ILE A 235 -15.01 -19.91 9.70
CA ILE A 235 -14.93 -19.25 11.00
C ILE A 235 -16.35 -18.98 11.53
N VAL A 236 -16.67 -19.59 12.67
CA VAL A 236 -17.92 -19.35 13.40
C VAL A 236 -17.69 -18.20 14.37
N PRO A 237 -18.55 -17.17 14.35
CA PRO A 237 -18.47 -16.09 15.34
C PRO A 237 -18.58 -16.60 16.77
N ASN A 238 -17.70 -16.09 17.65
CA ASN A 238 -17.69 -16.42 19.06
C ASN A 238 -17.95 -15.15 19.89
N LYS A 239 -19.15 -14.62 19.77
CA LYS A 239 -19.63 -13.44 20.55
C LYS A 239 -20.89 -13.77 21.31
N LYS A 240 -21.18 -13.01 22.37
CA LYS A 240 -22.42 -13.16 23.12
C LYS A 240 -23.61 -12.76 22.24
N PRO A 241 -24.73 -13.54 22.27
CA PRO A 241 -25.87 -13.27 21.39
C PRO A 241 -26.47 -11.86 21.51
N ASP A 242 -26.48 -11.32 22.73
CA ASP A 242 -27.11 -10.03 23.03
C ASP A 242 -26.10 -8.85 23.00
N GLU A 243 -24.83 -9.07 22.67
CA GLU A 243 -23.80 -8.03 22.66
C GLU A 243 -23.43 -7.66 21.22
N LYS A 244 -23.47 -6.38 20.90
CA LYS A 244 -22.99 -5.85 19.63
C LYS A 244 -21.52 -5.48 19.73
N VAL A 245 -20.74 -5.79 18.70
CA VAL A 245 -19.29 -5.50 18.64
C VAL A 245 -18.99 -4.56 17.50
N VAL A 246 -18.34 -3.45 17.82
CA VAL A 246 -17.89 -2.43 16.86
C VAL A 246 -16.36 -2.44 16.83
N THR A 247 -15.77 -2.65 15.67
CA THR A 247 -14.32 -2.88 15.53
C THR A 247 -13.64 -1.81 14.70
N PHE A 248 -12.56 -1.28 15.23
CA PHE A 248 -11.48 -0.63 14.52
C PHE A 248 -10.35 -1.66 14.35
N LEU A 249 -9.83 -1.81 13.13
CA LEU A 249 -8.70 -2.69 12.87
C LEU A 249 -7.69 -1.99 11.97
N GLY A 250 -6.45 -1.85 12.47
CA GLY A 250 -5.36 -1.20 11.75
C GLY A 250 -4.24 -0.72 12.66
N ARG A 251 -3.30 0.02 12.10
CA ARG A 251 -2.26 0.69 12.90
C ARG A 251 -2.90 1.74 13.81
N ILE A 252 -2.60 1.71 15.10
CA ILE A 252 -3.11 2.70 16.06
C ILE A 252 -2.21 3.91 16.05
N THR A 253 -2.36 4.71 14.99
CA THR A 253 -1.55 5.89 14.68
C THR A 253 -2.45 7.06 14.31
N MET A 254 -1.89 8.26 14.34
CA MET A 254 -2.58 9.51 14.01
C MET A 254 -3.25 9.49 12.62
N GLN A 255 -2.66 8.83 11.62
CA GLN A 255 -3.22 8.69 10.28
C GLN A 255 -4.57 7.96 10.30
N LYS A 256 -4.70 6.94 11.15
CA LYS A 256 -5.89 6.06 11.22
C LYS A 256 -7.01 6.59 12.11
N GLY A 257 -6.77 7.66 12.87
CA GLY A 257 -7.78 8.38 13.63
C GLY A 257 -8.43 7.61 14.78
N PRO A 258 -7.70 6.81 15.59
CA PRO A 258 -8.28 6.06 16.70
C PRO A 258 -8.91 6.97 17.75
N GLU A 259 -8.46 8.23 17.87
CA GLU A 259 -9.03 9.24 18.75
C GLU A 259 -10.47 9.59 18.40
N TYR A 260 -10.81 9.65 17.12
CA TYR A 260 -12.20 9.91 16.69
C TYR A 260 -13.10 8.71 16.96
N PHE A 261 -12.56 7.50 16.81
CA PHE A 261 -13.30 6.28 17.09
C PHE A 261 -13.64 6.14 18.58
N ILE A 262 -12.70 6.46 19.50
CA ILE A 262 -12.97 6.36 20.94
C ILE A 262 -13.93 7.45 21.42
N GLU A 263 -13.90 8.65 20.82
CA GLU A 263 -14.88 9.68 21.11
C GLU A 263 -16.29 9.28 20.64
N ALA A 264 -16.41 8.68 19.46
CA ALA A 264 -17.67 8.13 18.98
C ALA A 264 -18.15 6.99 19.88
N ALA A 265 -17.23 6.11 20.35
CA ALA A 265 -17.54 5.04 21.29
C ALA A 265 -18.15 5.59 22.60
N LYS A 266 -17.57 6.67 23.14
CA LYS A 266 -18.16 7.35 24.33
C LYS A 266 -19.60 7.77 24.09
N ARG A 267 -19.88 8.45 22.97
CA ARG A 267 -21.24 8.92 22.65
C ARG A 267 -22.24 7.79 22.43
N VAL A 268 -21.80 6.70 21.82
CA VAL A 268 -22.64 5.49 21.65
C VAL A 268 -22.93 4.84 23.01
N LEU A 269 -21.92 4.71 23.88
CA LEU A 269 -22.04 4.07 25.18
C LEU A 269 -22.86 4.88 26.19
N ASP A 270 -23.00 6.19 25.99
CA ASP A 270 -23.93 7.03 26.73
C ASP A 270 -25.39 6.73 26.38
N ARG A 271 -25.66 6.19 25.19
CA ARG A 271 -27.00 5.78 24.73
C ARG A 271 -27.31 4.31 25.04
N SER A 272 -26.31 3.44 24.89
CA SER A 272 -26.43 1.98 25.05
C SER A 272 -25.16 1.33 25.55
N ARG A 273 -25.22 0.70 26.72
CA ARG A 273 -24.08 -0.07 27.29
C ARG A 273 -23.98 -1.49 26.74
N ASN A 274 -24.87 -1.89 25.83
CA ASN A 274 -24.90 -3.25 25.24
C ASN A 274 -23.97 -3.40 24.02
N ILE A 275 -23.14 -2.40 23.79
CA ILE A 275 -22.18 -2.35 22.67
C ILE A 275 -20.77 -2.42 23.25
N ARG A 276 -19.91 -3.21 22.61
CA ARG A 276 -18.49 -3.33 22.92
C ARG A 276 -17.66 -2.78 21.77
N PHE A 277 -16.58 -2.11 22.09
CA PHE A 277 -15.64 -1.55 21.13
C PHE A 277 -14.32 -2.32 21.14
N CYS A 278 -13.84 -2.72 19.95
CA CYS A 278 -12.58 -3.44 19.77
C CYS A 278 -11.59 -2.55 19.01
N PHE A 279 -10.41 -2.31 19.59
CA PHE A 279 -9.29 -1.58 18.98
C PHE A 279 -8.20 -2.58 18.62
N ALA A 280 -8.35 -3.26 17.48
CA ALA A 280 -7.42 -4.28 17.03
C ALA A 280 -6.27 -3.66 16.24
N GLY A 281 -5.04 -3.84 16.73
CA GLY A 281 -3.84 -3.31 16.11
C GLY A 281 -2.77 -2.93 17.12
N SER A 282 -1.74 -2.25 16.63
CA SER A 282 -0.67 -1.67 17.44
C SER A 282 -0.22 -0.34 16.84
N GLY A 283 0.43 0.49 17.62
CA GLY A 283 0.94 1.80 17.19
C GLY A 283 1.27 2.70 18.37
N ASP A 284 1.84 3.85 18.04
CA ASP A 284 2.32 4.86 18.99
C ASP A 284 1.19 5.49 19.83
N MET A 285 -0.06 5.45 19.36
CA MET A 285 -1.21 5.99 20.09
C MET A 285 -1.91 4.95 20.99
N MET A 286 -1.47 3.68 21.04
CA MET A 286 -2.16 2.63 21.81
C MET A 286 -2.34 3.02 23.28
N GLN A 287 -1.26 3.45 23.93
CA GLN A 287 -1.30 3.82 25.34
C GLN A 287 -2.26 4.98 25.60
N ALA A 288 -2.22 6.00 24.74
CA ALA A 288 -3.12 7.15 24.85
C ALA A 288 -4.60 6.76 24.70
N MET A 289 -4.92 5.78 23.80
CA MET A 289 -6.29 5.30 23.64
C MET A 289 -6.79 4.54 24.88
N ILE A 290 -5.93 3.75 25.53
CA ILE A 290 -6.27 3.05 26.77
C ILE A 290 -6.57 4.07 27.90
N GLU A 291 -5.71 5.08 28.05
CA GLU A 291 -5.87 6.16 29.04
C GLU A 291 -7.14 6.99 28.77
N LEU A 292 -7.44 7.26 27.51
CA LEU A 292 -8.64 8.00 27.12
C LEU A 292 -9.91 7.19 27.39
N ALA A 293 -9.90 5.87 27.16
CA ALA A 293 -11.01 4.97 27.52
C ALA A 293 -11.30 4.99 29.04
N ALA A 294 -10.24 5.00 29.85
CA ALA A 294 -10.36 5.10 31.31
C ALA A 294 -10.92 6.48 31.74
N THR A 295 -10.41 7.55 31.14
CA THR A 295 -10.85 8.93 31.41
C THR A 295 -12.33 9.13 31.08
N TYR A 296 -12.80 8.53 30.00
CA TYR A 296 -14.21 8.58 29.58
C TYR A 296 -15.11 7.61 30.37
N GLY A 297 -14.55 6.77 31.26
CA GLY A 297 -15.31 5.78 32.03
C GLY A 297 -15.94 4.68 31.17
N ILE A 298 -15.29 4.32 30.05
CA ILE A 298 -15.76 3.30 29.11
C ILE A 298 -14.79 2.13 28.94
N ALA A 299 -13.72 2.06 29.73
CA ALA A 299 -12.68 1.04 29.63
C ALA A 299 -13.23 -0.39 29.75
N ASP A 300 -14.30 -0.61 30.54
CA ASP A 300 -14.99 -1.90 30.69
C ASP A 300 -15.70 -2.37 29.39
N ARG A 301 -15.91 -1.46 28.44
CA ARG A 301 -16.52 -1.72 27.13
C ARG A 301 -15.54 -1.65 25.96
N CYS A 302 -14.29 -1.33 26.22
CA CYS A 302 -13.22 -1.28 25.22
C CYS A 302 -12.30 -2.49 25.36
N HIS A 303 -11.99 -3.14 24.23
CA HIS A 303 -11.08 -4.27 24.15
C HIS A 303 -9.90 -3.91 23.25
N PHE A 304 -8.67 -4.18 23.70
CA PHE A 304 -7.42 -3.89 23.01
C PHE A 304 -6.63 -5.19 22.81
N PRO A 305 -6.95 -6.01 21.79
CA PRO A 305 -6.34 -7.33 21.61
C PRO A 305 -4.89 -7.26 21.10
N GLY A 306 -4.38 -6.07 20.76
CA GLY A 306 -3.07 -5.90 20.15
C GLY A 306 -3.06 -6.21 18.65
N PHE A 307 -1.87 -6.43 18.10
CA PHE A 307 -1.68 -6.66 16.67
C PHE A 307 -2.25 -8.03 16.24
N GLN A 308 -3.06 -8.04 15.18
CA GLN A 308 -3.70 -9.24 14.65
C GLN A 308 -3.05 -9.65 13.32
N ARG A 309 -2.95 -10.95 13.06
CA ARG A 309 -2.34 -11.49 11.82
C ARG A 309 -3.17 -12.64 11.23
N GLY A 310 -3.13 -12.73 9.89
CA GLY A 310 -3.73 -13.84 9.16
C GLY A 310 -5.17 -14.13 9.59
N ARG A 311 -5.45 -15.35 10.04
CA ARG A 311 -6.78 -15.80 10.49
C ARG A 311 -7.39 -14.88 11.58
N GLN A 312 -6.58 -14.34 12.52
CA GLN A 312 -7.07 -13.49 13.61
C GLN A 312 -7.75 -12.21 13.08
N VAL A 313 -7.28 -11.65 11.97
CA VAL A 313 -7.90 -10.47 11.32
C VAL A 313 -9.35 -10.80 10.93
N TYR A 314 -9.55 -11.94 10.29
CA TYR A 314 -10.88 -12.37 9.86
C TYR A 314 -11.76 -12.80 11.03
N GLU A 315 -11.19 -13.35 12.10
CA GLU A 315 -11.92 -13.60 13.36
C GLU A 315 -12.42 -12.30 13.97
N CYS A 316 -11.62 -11.21 13.93
CA CYS A 316 -12.10 -9.90 14.35
C CYS A 316 -13.30 -9.43 13.51
N TYR A 317 -13.22 -9.50 12.18
CA TYR A 317 -14.33 -9.09 11.32
C TYR A 317 -15.58 -9.96 11.50
N LYS A 318 -15.43 -11.30 11.57
CA LYS A 318 -16.54 -12.25 11.78
C LYS A 318 -17.25 -12.06 13.13
N ASN A 319 -16.52 -11.59 14.16
CA ASN A 319 -17.10 -11.29 15.47
C ASN A 319 -17.68 -9.87 15.56
N SER A 320 -17.54 -9.05 14.51
CA SER A 320 -17.99 -7.66 14.50
C SER A 320 -19.37 -7.50 13.89
N ASP A 321 -20.17 -6.60 14.45
CA ASP A 321 -21.42 -6.13 13.86
C ASP A 321 -21.21 -4.88 13.00
N VAL A 322 -20.16 -4.10 13.28
CA VAL A 322 -19.79 -2.91 12.53
C VAL A 322 -18.27 -2.79 12.50
N PHE A 323 -17.72 -2.55 11.33
CA PHE A 323 -16.35 -2.11 11.16
C PHE A 323 -16.28 -0.60 10.95
N VAL A 324 -15.35 0.08 11.61
CA VAL A 324 -15.19 1.53 11.48
C VAL A 324 -13.77 1.88 11.11
N MET A 325 -13.60 2.63 10.01
CA MET A 325 -12.31 3.17 9.55
C MET A 325 -12.37 4.71 9.54
N PRO A 326 -12.04 5.37 10.66
CA PRO A 326 -12.12 6.82 10.81
C PRO A 326 -10.85 7.53 10.39
N SER A 327 -10.19 7.02 9.34
CA SER A 327 -8.88 7.51 8.91
C SER A 327 -8.92 8.98 8.49
N VAL A 328 -7.93 9.74 8.93
CA VAL A 328 -7.75 11.17 8.56
C VAL A 328 -7.32 11.29 7.10
N SER A 329 -6.50 10.36 6.64
CA SER A 329 -6.10 10.19 5.25
C SER A 329 -5.87 8.71 4.98
N GLU A 330 -6.66 8.14 4.09
CA GLU A 330 -6.54 6.75 3.67
C GLU A 330 -6.40 6.68 2.16
N PRO A 331 -5.21 6.45 1.62
CA PRO A 331 -4.99 6.41 0.18
C PRO A 331 -5.94 5.49 -0.56
N PHE A 332 -6.19 4.29 0.00
CA PHE A 332 -7.23 3.39 -0.48
C PHE A 332 -8.06 2.81 0.67
N GLY A 333 -7.48 1.89 1.46
CA GLY A 333 -8.16 1.19 2.56
C GLY A 333 -8.71 -0.17 2.11
N ILE A 334 -7.91 -1.24 2.24
CA ILE A 334 -8.35 -2.62 1.94
C ILE A 334 -9.23 -3.17 3.07
N ALA A 335 -9.01 -2.76 4.31
CA ALA A 335 -9.70 -3.26 5.49
C ALA A 335 -11.25 -3.21 5.42
N PRO A 336 -11.90 -2.16 4.90
CA PRO A 336 -13.36 -2.17 4.70
C PRO A 336 -13.83 -3.27 3.75
N LEU A 337 -13.07 -3.55 2.68
CA LEU A 337 -13.41 -4.59 1.72
C LEU A 337 -13.31 -5.98 2.38
N GLU A 338 -12.26 -6.23 3.19
CA GLU A 338 -12.11 -7.46 3.97
C GLU A 338 -13.24 -7.65 4.99
N ALA A 339 -13.64 -6.57 5.67
CA ALA A 339 -14.77 -6.59 6.59
C ALA A 339 -16.09 -6.94 5.87
N MET A 340 -16.35 -6.30 4.71
CA MET A 340 -17.53 -6.56 3.89
C MET A 340 -17.56 -8.01 3.37
N GLN A 341 -16.41 -8.61 3.00
CA GLN A 341 -16.34 -10.04 2.65
C GLN A 341 -16.73 -10.96 3.81
N CYS A 342 -16.57 -10.50 5.04
CA CYS A 342 -17.02 -11.20 6.24
C CYS A 342 -18.49 -10.93 6.58
N GLY A 343 -19.21 -10.17 5.76
CA GLY A 343 -20.58 -9.74 6.03
C GLY A 343 -20.68 -8.67 7.13
N CYS A 344 -19.59 -7.98 7.45
CA CYS A 344 -19.55 -6.93 8.45
C CYS A 344 -19.79 -5.55 7.80
N PRO A 345 -20.92 -4.86 8.09
CA PRO A 345 -21.18 -3.50 7.64
C PRO A 345 -20.06 -2.54 8.00
N SER A 346 -19.70 -1.66 7.09
CA SER A 346 -18.56 -0.76 7.25
C SER A 346 -18.98 0.71 7.28
N ILE A 347 -18.39 1.46 8.20
CA ILE A 347 -18.41 2.92 8.26
C ILE A 347 -17.00 3.40 7.94
N ILE A 348 -16.87 4.26 6.94
CA ILE A 348 -15.56 4.76 6.50
C ILE A 348 -15.53 6.29 6.52
N SER A 349 -14.33 6.86 6.67
CA SER A 349 -14.19 8.30 6.46
C SER A 349 -14.32 8.63 4.97
N LYS A 350 -14.88 9.80 4.65
CA LYS A 350 -14.93 10.32 3.28
C LYS A 350 -13.54 10.58 2.69
N GLN A 351 -12.53 10.68 3.57
CA GLN A 351 -11.13 10.86 3.23
C GLN A 351 -10.40 9.52 2.94
N SER A 352 -11.14 8.55 2.40
CA SER A 352 -10.66 7.20 2.08
C SER A 352 -10.91 6.87 0.61
N GLY A 353 -9.85 6.45 -0.10
CA GLY A 353 -9.92 6.15 -1.53
C GLY A 353 -10.86 4.98 -1.87
N CYS A 354 -11.03 3.98 -0.99
CA CYS A 354 -12.02 2.91 -1.21
C CYS A 354 -13.46 3.44 -1.28
N GLY A 355 -13.73 4.61 -0.68
CA GLY A 355 -15.03 5.28 -0.78
C GLY A 355 -15.43 5.68 -2.21
N GLU A 356 -14.47 5.73 -3.14
CA GLU A 356 -14.75 6.02 -4.56
C GLU A 356 -15.48 4.89 -5.26
N ILE A 357 -15.25 3.65 -4.82
CA ILE A 357 -15.81 2.44 -5.44
C ILE A 357 -16.82 1.69 -4.57
N LEU A 358 -16.91 2.02 -3.27
CA LEU A 358 -17.87 1.39 -2.36
C LEU A 358 -19.13 2.25 -2.23
N THR A 359 -20.29 1.64 -2.45
CA THR A 359 -21.62 2.28 -2.34
C THR A 359 -22.41 1.79 -1.15
N ASN A 360 -22.23 0.54 -0.72
CA ASN A 360 -22.92 -0.09 0.41
C ASN A 360 -22.15 0.04 1.73
N VAL A 361 -21.64 1.26 1.97
CA VAL A 361 -20.96 1.66 3.21
C VAL A 361 -21.49 3.01 3.66
N ILE A 362 -21.45 3.29 4.97
CA ILE A 362 -21.77 4.63 5.46
C ILE A 362 -20.49 5.48 5.44
N LYS A 363 -20.57 6.65 4.81
CA LYS A 363 -19.43 7.57 4.66
C LYS A 363 -19.66 8.80 5.53
N VAL A 364 -18.75 9.04 6.48
CA VAL A 364 -18.79 10.20 7.40
C VAL A 364 -17.47 10.98 7.30
N ASP A 365 -17.48 12.24 7.64
CA ASP A 365 -16.23 12.95 7.84
C ASP A 365 -15.57 12.46 9.14
N TYR A 366 -14.23 12.21 9.13
CA TYR A 366 -13.55 11.62 10.30
C TYR A 366 -13.70 12.46 11.57
N TRP A 367 -13.86 13.79 11.42
CA TRP A 367 -14.03 14.74 12.53
C TRP A 367 -15.50 14.86 13.01
N ASP A 368 -16.46 14.35 12.25
CA ASP A 368 -17.88 14.39 12.62
C ASP A 368 -18.22 13.19 13.51
N ILE A 369 -17.88 13.38 14.80
CA ILE A 369 -18.05 12.35 15.83
C ILE A 369 -19.53 12.00 16.03
N ASP A 370 -20.43 12.98 15.91
CA ASP A 370 -21.87 12.75 16.08
C ASP A 370 -22.41 11.89 14.93
N ALA A 371 -22.11 12.21 13.69
CA ALA A 371 -22.49 11.40 12.54
C ALA A 371 -21.91 9.97 12.62
N MET A 372 -20.67 9.83 13.09
CA MET A 372 -20.05 8.51 13.28
C MET A 372 -20.77 7.71 14.37
N ALA A 373 -21.05 8.33 15.51
CA ALA A 373 -21.76 7.69 16.61
C ALA A 373 -23.19 7.32 16.22
N ASP A 374 -23.90 8.19 15.49
CA ASP A 374 -25.25 7.92 14.99
C ASP A 374 -25.28 6.76 13.99
N ALA A 375 -24.29 6.69 13.07
CA ALA A 375 -24.14 5.60 12.13
C ALA A 375 -23.89 4.25 12.84
N ILE A 376 -22.95 4.23 13.82
CA ILE A 376 -22.68 3.04 14.65
C ILE A 376 -23.96 2.60 15.38
N TYR A 377 -24.60 3.52 16.08
CA TYR A 377 -25.80 3.23 16.86
C TYR A 377 -26.93 2.70 15.96
N SER A 378 -27.14 3.32 14.80
CA SER A 378 -28.17 2.92 13.85
C SER A 378 -27.96 1.51 13.31
N ILE A 379 -26.73 1.15 12.90
CA ILE A 379 -26.45 -0.22 12.43
C ILE A 379 -26.64 -1.23 13.58
N CYS A 380 -26.23 -0.90 14.81
CA CYS A 380 -26.33 -1.79 15.96
C CYS A 380 -27.78 -2.02 16.42
N THR A 381 -28.71 -1.08 16.17
CA THR A 381 -30.08 -1.10 16.71
C THR A 381 -31.17 -1.35 15.68
N HIS A 382 -30.88 -1.23 14.38
CA HIS A 382 -31.85 -1.43 13.30
C HIS A 382 -31.45 -2.64 12.43
N ASP A 383 -32.00 -3.80 12.72
CA ASP A 383 -31.70 -5.07 12.05
C ASP A 383 -31.87 -4.99 10.52
N ALA A 384 -32.85 -4.22 10.03
CA ALA A 384 -33.08 -4.04 8.59
C ALA A 384 -31.90 -3.32 7.91
N LEU A 385 -31.34 -2.28 8.56
CA LEU A 385 -30.17 -1.56 8.06
C LEU A 385 -28.93 -2.46 8.09
N TYR A 386 -28.70 -3.14 9.21
CA TYR A 386 -27.59 -4.10 9.33
C TYR A 386 -27.64 -5.14 8.21
N LYS A 387 -28.80 -5.80 8.05
CA LYS A 387 -28.99 -6.86 7.05
C LYS A 387 -28.77 -6.34 5.64
N TYR A 388 -29.32 -5.18 5.29
CA TYR A 388 -29.13 -4.56 3.99
C TYR A 388 -27.66 -4.29 3.69
N LEU A 389 -26.94 -3.60 4.59
CA LEU A 389 -25.52 -3.29 4.39
C LEU A 389 -24.64 -4.54 4.34
N SER A 390 -24.95 -5.56 5.14
CA SER A 390 -24.23 -6.84 5.13
C SER A 390 -24.42 -7.59 3.81
N GLU A 391 -25.66 -7.74 3.34
CA GLU A 391 -25.97 -8.53 2.15
C GLU A 391 -25.54 -7.83 0.86
N GLU A 392 -25.86 -6.54 0.72
CA GLU A 392 -25.50 -5.76 -0.47
C GLU A 392 -23.99 -5.44 -0.50
N GLY A 393 -23.40 -5.19 0.65
CA GLY A 393 -21.95 -5.01 0.77
C GLY A 393 -21.17 -6.26 0.36
N LEU A 394 -21.62 -7.45 0.74
CA LEU A 394 -21.01 -8.71 0.31
C LEU A 394 -21.08 -8.90 -1.22
N LYS A 395 -22.24 -8.62 -1.83
CA LYS A 395 -22.40 -8.70 -3.29
C LYS A 395 -21.50 -7.70 -4.02
N GLU A 396 -21.36 -6.50 -3.49
CA GLU A 396 -20.52 -5.44 -4.06
C GLU A 396 -19.05 -5.83 -4.03
N VAL A 397 -18.54 -6.27 -2.88
CA VAL A 397 -17.13 -6.58 -2.72
C VAL A 397 -16.68 -7.79 -3.53
N ASP A 398 -17.56 -8.74 -3.79
CA ASP A 398 -17.29 -9.91 -4.65
C ASP A 398 -16.99 -9.51 -6.11
N GLN A 399 -17.38 -8.30 -6.54
CA GLN A 399 -17.07 -7.76 -7.86
C GLN A 399 -15.72 -7.04 -7.94
N ILE A 400 -15.08 -6.77 -6.80
CA ILE A 400 -13.82 -6.03 -6.70
C ILE A 400 -12.66 -7.03 -6.58
N THR A 401 -12.12 -7.46 -7.72
CA THR A 401 -11.15 -8.57 -7.77
C THR A 401 -9.80 -8.13 -8.33
N TRP A 402 -8.72 -8.74 -7.84
CA TRP A 402 -7.37 -8.50 -8.35
C TRP A 402 -7.18 -8.90 -9.81
N GLU A 403 -7.98 -9.82 -10.33
CA GLU A 403 -7.98 -10.17 -11.75
C GLU A 403 -8.37 -8.97 -12.62
N LYS A 404 -9.44 -8.25 -12.25
CA LYS A 404 -9.85 -7.02 -12.94
C LYS A 404 -8.79 -5.92 -12.83
N VAL A 405 -8.15 -5.79 -11.67
CA VAL A 405 -7.02 -4.85 -11.48
C VAL A 405 -5.84 -5.23 -12.38
N GLY A 406 -5.51 -6.52 -12.45
CA GLY A 406 -4.45 -7.04 -13.34
C GLY A 406 -4.71 -6.69 -14.82
N LEU A 407 -5.96 -6.84 -15.30
CA LEU A 407 -6.37 -6.43 -16.66
C LEU A 407 -6.14 -4.93 -16.89
N ARG A 408 -6.54 -4.11 -15.95
CA ARG A 408 -6.35 -2.65 -16.04
C ARG A 408 -4.88 -2.25 -16.07
N ILE A 409 -4.06 -2.85 -15.21
CA ILE A 409 -2.60 -2.61 -15.18
C ILE A 409 -1.98 -3.09 -16.50
N ARG A 410 -2.39 -4.26 -17.01
CA ARG A 410 -1.94 -4.81 -18.28
C ARG A 410 -2.19 -3.86 -19.45
N SER A 411 -3.36 -3.22 -19.48
CA SER A 411 -3.70 -2.21 -20.50
C SER A 411 -2.78 -0.98 -20.46
N CYS A 412 -2.36 -0.54 -19.27
CA CYS A 412 -1.37 0.53 -19.14
C CYS A 412 0.01 0.08 -19.65
N TYR A 413 0.41 -1.15 -19.37
CA TYR A 413 1.66 -1.71 -19.86
C TYR A 413 1.71 -1.80 -21.38
N ASP A 414 0.57 -2.11 -22.04
CA ASP A 414 0.50 -2.14 -23.50
C ASP A 414 0.81 -0.79 -24.13
N GLN A 415 0.31 0.29 -23.54
CA GLN A 415 0.65 1.62 -24.00
C GLN A 415 2.14 1.92 -23.81
N LEU A 416 2.70 1.59 -22.63
CA LEU A 416 4.09 1.84 -22.30
C LEU A 416 5.06 1.07 -23.23
N VAL A 417 4.79 -0.20 -23.47
CA VAL A 417 5.64 -1.04 -24.34
C VAL A 417 5.47 -0.66 -25.81
N GLY A 418 4.25 -0.33 -26.24
CA GLY A 418 3.95 0.02 -27.62
C GLY A 418 4.45 1.40 -28.05
N ARG A 419 4.41 2.39 -27.15
CA ARG A 419 4.70 3.79 -27.46
C ARG A 419 5.89 4.38 -26.68
N GLY A 420 6.29 3.76 -25.57
CA GLY A 420 7.28 4.30 -24.65
C GLY A 420 6.75 5.34 -23.66
N TRP A 421 5.47 5.67 -23.72
CA TRP A 421 4.78 6.63 -22.84
C TRP A 421 3.31 6.26 -22.64
N PHE A 422 2.70 6.78 -21.58
CA PHE A 422 1.29 6.56 -21.22
C PHE A 422 0.50 7.86 -21.30
N ASP A 423 -0.74 7.78 -21.80
CA ASP A 423 -1.73 8.88 -21.73
C ASP A 423 -3.07 8.33 -21.22
N VAL A 424 -3.56 8.89 -20.11
CA VAL A 424 -4.83 8.50 -19.48
C VAL A 424 -6.03 8.72 -20.40
N ASN A 425 -5.95 9.67 -21.34
CA ASN A 425 -7.04 9.94 -22.29
C ASN A 425 -7.22 8.81 -23.32
N ASP A 426 -6.16 8.03 -23.58
CA ASP A 426 -6.18 6.85 -24.44
C ASP A 426 -6.43 5.55 -23.65
N TYR A 427 -6.49 5.65 -22.31
CA TYR A 427 -6.70 4.51 -21.43
C TYR A 427 -8.16 4.07 -21.45
N ARG A 428 -8.39 2.80 -21.80
CA ARG A 428 -9.70 2.13 -21.72
C ARG A 428 -9.58 0.96 -20.74
N PRO A 429 -10.19 1.07 -19.56
CA PRO A 429 -10.11 0.05 -18.52
C PRO A 429 -10.85 -1.24 -18.90
#